data_047b752b732c06d1bbb96ce61bcf62bc
#
_entry.id   047b752b732c06d1bbb96ce61bcf62bc
#
_cell.length_a   1.000
_cell.length_b   1.000
_cell.length_c   1.000
_cell.angle_alpha   90.00
_cell.angle_beta   90.00
_cell.angle_gamma   90.00
#
_symmetry.space_group_name_H-M   'P 1'
#
loop_
_entity.id
_entity.type
_entity.pdbx_description
1 polymer ?
#
loop_
_entity_poly.entity_id
_entity_poly.type
_entity_poly.pdbx_seq_one_letter_code
_entity_poly.pdbx_strand_id
1 'polypeptide(L)'
;MMSRHKRIALRVSGFIVDYLLALPIGCLAALVWANTFPDSYYRFAHAMAFAVNDVGIVFFLALITKEVAEATVPGGALHPWRRAALPVAAALGGVVVSIACYLAFIHNVGEHMLEGGWVAACAIDIPGSYVIARMIFGRHPAVPFLLLLAISADAIGLACVALIHPVGDAHPVIGLGLMAVAIGSAAGLRRGGLKNFWLYLIGPGTFSWFALYLGGVHPALALVPIVPFFPHGRQDRGLFVEPAPQAHDTMTLFERWWRLPVEGVLFLFGLVNAGVPLQGLEVGLWAIPIAALARPIGIVVAAAGAIAAGLHLPARVGWRELLVVGCTASIGLVFALFFATAVMPPGPLLLQMKTGALLTIAGGGLAFAAARLLRVGRFAR
;
A
#
# COMPACT_ATOMS: atom_id res chain seq x y z
N MET A 1 31.37 -7.09 24.96
CA MET A 1 30.19 -7.00 25.85
C MET A 1 29.36 -5.79 25.43
N MET A 2 28.19 -5.98 24.81
CA MET A 2 27.37 -4.89 24.28
C MET A 2 26.63 -4.19 25.44
N SER A 3 26.68 -2.86 25.53
CA SER A 3 26.02 -2.14 26.63
C SER A 3 24.52 -2.38 26.67
N ARG A 4 23.89 -2.32 27.87
CA ARG A 4 22.45 -2.51 28.08
C ARG A 4 21.62 -1.56 27.18
N HIS A 5 22.08 -0.33 26.99
CA HIS A 5 21.45 0.66 26.11
C HIS A 5 21.47 0.23 24.64
N LYS A 6 22.58 -0.32 24.13
CA LYS A 6 22.65 -0.84 22.75
C LYS A 6 21.70 -2.03 22.53
N ARG A 7 21.54 -2.92 23.52
CA ARG A 7 20.58 -4.05 23.42
C ARG A 7 19.13 -3.58 23.45
N ILE A 8 18.80 -2.57 24.25
CA ILE A 8 17.46 -1.99 24.29
C ILE A 8 17.18 -1.27 22.96
N ALA A 9 18.10 -0.45 22.48
CA ALA A 9 17.95 0.23 21.19
C ALA A 9 17.75 -0.73 20.02
N LEU A 10 18.52 -1.83 19.96
CA LEU A 10 18.35 -2.88 18.94
C LEU A 10 17.03 -3.64 19.06
N ARG A 11 16.52 -3.86 20.29
CA ARG A 11 15.18 -4.47 20.46
C ARG A 11 14.05 -3.53 20.06
N VAL A 12 14.18 -2.25 20.40
CA VAL A 12 13.18 -1.23 20.02
C VAL A 12 13.20 -0.99 18.51
N SER A 13 14.39 -0.88 17.89
CA SER A 13 14.48 -0.72 16.44
C SER A 13 13.96 -1.96 15.70
N GLY A 14 14.29 -3.18 16.17
CA GLY A 14 13.73 -4.41 15.64
C GLY A 14 12.20 -4.45 15.75
N PHE A 15 11.64 -4.05 16.91
CA PHE A 15 10.20 -3.98 17.10
C PHE A 15 9.52 -2.97 16.16
N ILE A 16 10.11 -1.78 15.95
CA ILE A 16 9.59 -0.78 15.03
C ILE A 16 9.58 -1.32 13.59
N VAL A 17 10.67 -1.93 13.15
CA VAL A 17 10.80 -2.51 11.80
C VAL A 17 9.86 -3.72 11.62
N ASP A 18 9.76 -4.61 12.60
CA ASP A 18 8.93 -5.81 12.52
C ASP A 18 7.42 -5.49 12.51
N TYR A 19 7.02 -4.36 13.12
CA TYR A 19 5.62 -3.92 13.17
C TYR A 19 5.33 -2.71 12.28
N LEU A 20 6.28 -2.27 11.44
CA LEU A 20 6.12 -1.15 10.50
C LEU A 20 5.57 0.11 11.17
N LEU A 21 6.04 0.42 12.38
CA LEU A 21 5.57 1.53 13.20
C LEU A 21 6.16 2.89 12.79
N ALA A 22 7.13 2.92 11.90
CA ALA A 22 7.80 4.14 11.46
C ALA A 22 6.80 5.16 10.87
N LEU A 23 5.89 4.70 10.01
CA LEU A 23 4.87 5.57 9.41
C LEU A 23 3.88 6.15 10.43
N PRO A 24 3.21 5.38 11.31
CA PRO A 24 2.34 5.95 12.34
C PRO A 24 3.05 6.97 13.26
N ILE A 25 4.31 6.72 13.58
CA ILE A 25 5.13 7.67 14.38
C ILE A 25 5.35 8.96 13.58
N GLY A 26 5.68 8.86 12.29
CA GLY A 26 5.81 10.01 11.39
C GLY A 26 4.51 10.81 11.29
N CYS A 27 3.37 10.13 11.14
CA CYS A 27 2.04 10.77 11.11
C CYS A 27 1.72 11.52 12.40
N LEU A 28 1.98 10.91 13.56
CA LEU A 28 1.76 11.57 14.86
C LEU A 28 2.66 12.79 15.03
N ALA A 29 3.94 12.68 14.66
CA ALA A 29 4.87 13.81 14.70
C ALA A 29 4.42 14.95 13.78
N ALA A 30 3.94 14.63 12.58
CA ALA A 30 3.38 15.58 11.63
C ALA A 30 2.17 16.32 12.19
N LEU A 31 1.21 15.58 12.77
CA LEU A 31 0.00 16.15 13.38
C LEU A 31 0.35 17.11 14.52
N VAL A 32 1.24 16.71 15.42
CA VAL A 32 1.69 17.57 16.52
C VAL A 32 2.39 18.81 15.96
N TRP A 33 3.34 18.65 15.04
CA TRP A 33 4.11 19.77 14.48
C TRP A 33 3.24 20.74 13.69
N ALA A 34 2.34 20.24 12.82
CA ALA A 34 1.43 21.09 12.03
C ALA A 34 0.49 21.92 12.87
N ASN A 35 0.08 21.44 14.06
CA ASN A 35 -0.84 22.14 14.95
C ASN A 35 -0.16 23.01 16.02
N THR A 36 1.18 22.81 16.24
CA THR A 36 1.95 23.66 17.18
C THR A 36 2.73 24.75 16.46
N PHE A 37 3.35 24.44 15.32
CA PHE A 37 4.20 25.34 14.53
C PHE A 37 3.88 25.22 13.03
N PRO A 38 2.69 25.62 12.55
CA PRO A 38 2.21 25.38 11.20
C PRO A 38 3.14 25.91 10.11
N ASP A 39 3.62 27.15 10.20
CA ASP A 39 4.51 27.76 9.20
C ASP A 39 5.81 27.00 9.02
N SER A 40 6.37 26.52 10.12
CA SER A 40 7.60 25.73 10.11
C SER A 40 7.34 24.34 9.48
N TYR A 41 6.23 23.70 9.84
CA TYR A 41 5.86 22.42 9.31
C TYR A 41 5.60 22.46 7.79
N TYR A 42 4.76 23.39 7.32
CA TYR A 42 4.41 23.44 5.90
C TYR A 42 5.60 23.82 5.01
N ARG A 43 6.53 24.67 5.49
CA ARG A 43 7.79 24.91 4.78
C ARG A 43 8.64 23.65 4.66
N PHE A 44 8.77 22.88 5.74
CA PHE A 44 9.50 21.61 5.73
C PHE A 44 8.83 20.60 4.80
N ALA A 45 7.51 20.40 4.94
CA ALA A 45 6.75 19.46 4.14
C ALA A 45 6.85 19.78 2.64
N HIS A 46 6.75 21.07 2.26
CA HIS A 46 6.91 21.49 0.87
C HIS A 46 8.32 21.24 0.34
N ALA A 47 9.36 21.56 1.13
CA ALA A 47 10.76 21.34 0.72
C ALA A 47 11.08 19.85 0.53
N MET A 48 10.48 18.97 1.34
CA MET A 48 10.72 17.53 1.31
C MET A 48 9.77 16.74 0.39
N ALA A 49 8.68 17.35 -0.08
CA ALA A 49 7.64 16.67 -0.82
C ALA A 49 8.17 15.87 -2.02
N PHE A 50 8.97 16.50 -2.88
CA PHE A 50 9.56 15.84 -4.05
C PHE A 50 10.44 14.65 -3.65
N ALA A 51 11.37 14.86 -2.71
CA ALA A 51 12.30 13.82 -2.31
C ALA A 51 11.58 12.61 -1.69
N VAL A 52 10.47 12.83 -0.99
CA VAL A 52 9.73 11.78 -0.30
C VAL A 52 8.69 11.13 -1.22
N ASN A 53 7.85 11.93 -1.90
CA ASN A 53 6.70 11.40 -2.65
C ASN A 53 7.06 10.92 -4.06
N ASP A 54 8.09 11.49 -4.71
CA ASP A 54 8.46 11.17 -6.08
C ASP A 54 9.71 10.28 -6.19
N VAL A 55 10.58 10.30 -5.16
CA VAL A 55 11.81 9.51 -5.14
C VAL A 55 11.76 8.43 -4.05
N GLY A 56 11.50 8.80 -2.80
CA GLY A 56 11.54 7.87 -1.68
C GLY A 56 10.51 6.75 -1.80
N ILE A 57 9.25 7.09 -2.05
CA ILE A 57 8.14 6.14 -2.12
C ILE A 57 8.30 5.11 -3.25
N VAL A 58 9.12 5.41 -4.29
CA VAL A 58 9.47 4.46 -5.37
C VAL A 58 9.97 3.13 -4.81
N PHE A 59 10.82 3.18 -3.78
CA PHE A 59 11.41 1.98 -3.18
C PHE A 59 10.43 1.20 -2.33
N PHE A 60 9.48 1.87 -1.68
CA PHE A 60 8.37 1.21 -0.99
C PHE A 60 7.47 0.47 -2.00
N LEU A 61 7.07 1.14 -3.09
CA LEU A 61 6.27 0.51 -4.14
C LEU A 61 7.03 -0.61 -4.86
N ALA A 62 8.36 -0.48 -4.97
CA ALA A 62 9.21 -1.55 -5.49
C ALA A 62 9.20 -2.80 -4.60
N LEU A 63 9.24 -2.64 -3.26
CA LEU A 63 9.12 -3.76 -2.33
C LEU A 63 7.73 -4.42 -2.42
N ILE A 64 6.66 -3.64 -2.51
CA ILE A 64 5.31 -4.19 -2.73
C ILE A 64 5.24 -4.96 -4.06
N THR A 65 5.81 -4.39 -5.13
CA THR A 65 5.85 -5.05 -6.45
C THR A 65 6.66 -6.35 -6.40
N LYS A 66 7.76 -6.37 -5.65
CA LYS A 66 8.56 -7.58 -5.41
C LYS A 66 7.70 -8.67 -4.78
N GLU A 67 6.91 -8.38 -3.75
CA GLU A 67 6.02 -9.33 -3.11
C GLU A 67 4.95 -9.87 -4.07
N VAL A 68 4.36 -8.98 -4.89
CA VAL A 68 3.42 -9.40 -5.96
C VAL A 68 4.10 -10.33 -6.96
N ALA A 69 5.31 -9.98 -7.41
CA ALA A 69 6.06 -10.79 -8.36
C ALA A 69 6.39 -12.18 -7.79
N GLU A 70 6.84 -12.27 -6.53
CA GLU A 70 7.11 -13.55 -5.86
C GLU A 70 5.84 -14.39 -5.67
N ALA A 71 4.71 -13.76 -5.34
CA ALA A 71 3.45 -14.46 -5.20
C ALA A 71 2.97 -15.11 -6.51
N THR A 72 3.36 -14.59 -7.67
CA THR A 72 2.97 -15.11 -8.99
C THR A 72 3.86 -16.27 -9.49
N VAL A 73 5.02 -16.51 -8.87
CA VAL A 73 5.94 -17.58 -9.25
C VAL A 73 5.36 -18.96 -8.89
N PRO A 74 5.73 -20.06 -9.60
CA PRO A 74 5.36 -21.42 -9.21
C PRO A 74 5.72 -21.72 -7.76
N GLY A 75 4.70 -22.02 -6.95
CA GLY A 75 4.81 -22.19 -5.50
C GLY A 75 4.31 -21.00 -4.67
N GLY A 76 4.12 -19.85 -5.29
CA GLY A 76 3.58 -18.66 -4.65
C GLY A 76 2.07 -18.74 -4.36
N ALA A 77 1.59 -17.83 -3.52
CA ALA A 77 0.19 -17.79 -3.08
C ALA A 77 -0.80 -17.53 -4.24
N LEU A 78 -0.36 -16.82 -5.28
CA LEU A 78 -1.12 -16.55 -6.51
C LEU A 78 -1.00 -17.68 -7.56
N HIS A 79 -0.18 -18.68 -7.31
CA HIS A 79 -0.01 -19.79 -8.23
C HIS A 79 -0.61 -21.10 -7.66
N PRO A 80 -1.43 -21.87 -8.39
CA PRO A 80 -2.06 -21.53 -9.66
C PRO A 80 -3.10 -20.42 -9.51
N TRP A 81 -3.31 -19.63 -10.56
CA TRP A 81 -4.17 -18.44 -10.57
C TRP A 81 -5.58 -18.65 -9.99
N ARG A 82 -6.12 -19.87 -10.03
CA ARG A 82 -7.43 -20.22 -9.43
C ARG A 82 -7.49 -20.01 -7.92
N ARG A 83 -6.36 -20.14 -7.20
CA ARG A 83 -6.30 -19.88 -5.76
C ARG A 83 -6.35 -18.39 -5.43
N ALA A 84 -5.82 -17.57 -6.33
CA ALA A 84 -5.84 -16.13 -6.23
C ALA A 84 -7.18 -15.51 -6.63
N ALA A 85 -7.97 -16.22 -7.45
CA ALA A 85 -9.19 -15.69 -8.04
C ALA A 85 -10.19 -15.21 -6.97
N LEU A 86 -10.34 -15.92 -5.86
CA LEU A 86 -11.28 -15.52 -4.81
C LEU A 86 -10.83 -14.25 -4.05
N PRO A 87 -9.60 -14.11 -3.54
CA PRO A 87 -9.12 -12.85 -2.95
C PRO A 87 -9.17 -11.68 -3.92
N VAL A 88 -8.84 -11.89 -5.21
CA VAL A 88 -8.90 -10.84 -6.24
C VAL A 88 -10.35 -10.42 -6.50
N ALA A 89 -11.29 -11.37 -6.63
CA ALA A 89 -12.70 -11.05 -6.77
C ALA A 89 -13.25 -10.29 -5.54
N ALA A 90 -12.85 -10.71 -4.34
CA ALA A 90 -13.19 -10.04 -3.09
C ALA A 90 -12.61 -8.60 -3.04
N ALA A 91 -11.37 -8.41 -3.51
CA ALA A 91 -10.75 -7.09 -3.62
C ALA A 91 -11.53 -6.17 -4.57
N LEU A 92 -11.88 -6.68 -5.76
CA LEU A 92 -12.72 -5.94 -6.72
C LEU A 92 -14.05 -5.50 -6.11
N GLY A 93 -14.75 -6.41 -5.41
CA GLY A 93 -15.99 -6.07 -4.72
C GLY A 93 -15.79 -5.01 -3.62
N GLY A 94 -14.73 -5.13 -2.84
CA GLY A 94 -14.35 -4.14 -1.84
C GLY A 94 -14.08 -2.78 -2.45
N VAL A 95 -13.32 -2.72 -3.54
CA VAL A 95 -13.01 -1.48 -4.29
C VAL A 95 -14.29 -0.86 -4.86
N VAL A 96 -15.11 -1.63 -5.56
CA VAL A 96 -16.35 -1.13 -6.19
C VAL A 96 -17.31 -0.54 -5.14
N VAL A 97 -17.54 -1.24 -4.03
CA VAL A 97 -18.42 -0.74 -2.96
C VAL A 97 -17.83 0.48 -2.27
N SER A 98 -16.50 0.52 -2.04
CA SER A 98 -15.83 1.70 -1.48
C SER A 98 -15.99 2.91 -2.39
N ILE A 99 -15.76 2.77 -3.70
CA ILE A 99 -15.94 3.85 -4.68
C ILE A 99 -17.40 4.32 -4.70
N ALA A 100 -18.35 3.39 -4.79
CA ALA A 100 -19.77 3.70 -4.82
C ALA A 100 -20.21 4.48 -3.57
N CYS A 101 -19.78 4.05 -2.38
CA CYS A 101 -20.07 4.75 -1.13
C CYS A 101 -19.38 6.11 -1.05
N TYR A 102 -18.15 6.24 -1.52
CA TYR A 102 -17.43 7.51 -1.58
C TYR A 102 -18.20 8.51 -2.45
N LEU A 103 -18.50 8.14 -3.69
CA LEU A 103 -19.19 9.02 -4.65
C LEU A 103 -20.62 9.34 -4.18
N ALA A 104 -21.35 8.37 -3.66
CA ALA A 104 -22.68 8.59 -3.10
C ALA A 104 -22.64 9.59 -1.92
N PHE A 105 -21.66 9.48 -1.03
CA PHE A 105 -21.50 10.41 0.09
C PHE A 105 -21.19 11.82 -0.41
N ILE A 106 -20.20 11.98 -1.31
CA ILE A 106 -19.79 13.26 -1.87
C ILE A 106 -20.96 13.94 -2.61
N HIS A 107 -21.71 13.16 -3.40
CA HIS A 107 -22.89 13.67 -4.10
C HIS A 107 -23.99 14.17 -3.12
N ASN A 108 -24.28 13.41 -2.05
CA ASN A 108 -25.29 13.78 -1.06
C ASN A 108 -24.90 15.01 -0.23
N VAL A 109 -23.60 15.22 0.01
CA VAL A 109 -23.09 16.36 0.79
C VAL A 109 -22.91 17.60 -0.10
N GLY A 110 -22.86 17.43 -1.44
CA GLY A 110 -22.68 18.53 -2.40
C GLY A 110 -21.22 18.95 -2.61
N GLU A 111 -20.26 18.12 -2.15
CA GLU A 111 -18.81 18.39 -2.26
C GLU A 111 -18.24 17.87 -3.59
N HIS A 112 -18.83 18.23 -4.72
CA HIS A 112 -18.48 17.71 -6.05
C HIS A 112 -17.00 17.88 -6.43
N MET A 113 -16.31 18.85 -5.84
CA MET A 113 -14.88 19.05 -6.09
C MET A 113 -14.00 17.91 -5.54
N LEU A 114 -14.52 17.08 -4.62
CA LEU A 114 -13.85 15.90 -4.10
C LEU A 114 -14.10 14.63 -4.94
N GLU A 115 -14.95 14.70 -5.96
CA GLU A 115 -15.27 13.51 -6.79
C GLU A 115 -14.01 12.86 -7.37
N GLY A 116 -13.02 13.65 -7.85
CA GLY A 116 -11.75 13.11 -8.35
C GLY A 116 -10.93 12.31 -7.35
N GLY A 117 -11.22 12.45 -6.05
CA GLY A 117 -10.53 11.76 -4.96
C GLY A 117 -10.94 10.30 -4.73
N TRP A 118 -11.90 9.77 -5.49
CA TRP A 118 -12.44 8.41 -5.30
C TRP A 118 -11.37 7.31 -5.28
N VAL A 119 -10.23 7.51 -5.93
CA VAL A 119 -9.12 6.53 -5.93
C VAL A 119 -8.58 6.29 -4.53
N ALA A 120 -8.56 7.32 -3.66
CA ALA A 120 -8.12 7.16 -2.28
C ALA A 120 -9.05 6.22 -1.47
N ALA A 121 -10.32 6.08 -1.89
CA ALA A 121 -11.24 5.14 -1.28
C ALA A 121 -10.91 3.67 -1.61
N CYS A 122 -10.10 3.38 -2.63
CA CYS A 122 -9.67 2.02 -2.97
C CYS A 122 -8.59 1.48 -2.01
N ALA A 123 -7.86 2.38 -1.35
CA ALA A 123 -6.64 2.07 -0.63
C ALA A 123 -6.85 1.10 0.54
N ILE A 124 -5.95 0.11 0.65
CA ILE A 124 -5.82 -0.77 1.81
C ILE A 124 -4.38 -0.65 2.32
N ASP A 125 -4.23 -0.33 3.59
CA ASP A 125 -2.91 -0.26 4.20
C ASP A 125 -2.36 -1.67 4.47
N ILE A 126 -1.50 -2.17 3.59
CA ILE A 126 -0.90 -3.50 3.70
C ILE A 126 -0.18 -3.68 5.04
N PRO A 127 0.76 -2.80 5.46
CA PRO A 127 1.45 -2.91 6.73
C PRO A 127 0.50 -2.96 7.94
N GLY A 128 -0.36 -1.97 8.07
CA GLY A 128 -1.30 -1.87 9.20
C GLY A 128 -2.27 -3.04 9.25
N SER A 129 -2.84 -3.40 8.10
CA SER A 129 -3.75 -4.54 7.98
C SER A 129 -3.06 -5.85 8.35
N TYR A 130 -1.80 -6.06 7.93
CA TYR A 130 -1.03 -7.25 8.27
C TYR A 130 -0.79 -7.37 9.77
N VAL A 131 -0.35 -6.29 10.43
CA VAL A 131 -0.10 -6.28 11.88
C VAL A 131 -1.37 -6.62 12.64
N ILE A 132 -2.49 -5.97 12.34
CA ILE A 132 -3.78 -6.23 12.98
C ILE A 132 -4.25 -7.66 12.74
N ALA A 133 -4.15 -8.15 11.48
CA ALA A 133 -4.50 -9.53 11.16
C ALA A 133 -3.64 -10.55 11.91
N ARG A 134 -2.32 -10.32 12.01
CA ARG A 134 -1.41 -11.18 12.79
C ARG A 134 -1.75 -11.17 14.28
N MET A 135 -2.15 -10.04 14.83
CA MET A 135 -2.59 -9.93 16.21
C MET A 135 -3.90 -10.69 16.47
N ILE A 136 -4.84 -10.72 15.50
CA ILE A 136 -6.14 -11.41 15.64
C ILE A 136 -6.01 -12.90 15.33
N PHE A 137 -5.43 -13.24 14.19
CA PHE A 137 -5.45 -14.58 13.60
C PHE A 137 -4.17 -15.41 13.86
N GLY A 138 -3.04 -14.77 14.19
CA GLY A 138 -1.76 -15.47 14.34
C GLY A 138 -1.28 -16.07 13.00
N ARG A 139 -1.09 -17.41 12.97
CA ARG A 139 -0.65 -18.16 11.77
C ARG A 139 -1.82 -18.79 11.02
N HIS A 140 -2.94 -18.09 10.88
CA HIS A 140 -4.14 -18.59 10.21
C HIS A 140 -4.15 -18.24 8.71
N PRO A 141 -4.77 -19.05 7.82
CA PRO A 141 -4.86 -18.79 6.39
C PRO A 141 -5.57 -17.49 6.00
N ALA A 142 -6.32 -16.88 6.91
CA ALA A 142 -6.93 -15.56 6.71
C ALA A 142 -5.89 -14.45 6.50
N VAL A 143 -4.66 -14.60 7.04
CA VAL A 143 -3.60 -13.59 6.90
C VAL A 143 -3.09 -13.52 5.45
N PRO A 144 -2.62 -14.60 4.80
CA PRO A 144 -2.23 -14.53 3.39
C PRO A 144 -3.40 -14.20 2.48
N PHE A 145 -4.64 -14.58 2.81
CA PHE A 145 -5.83 -14.18 2.06
C PHE A 145 -6.01 -12.65 2.08
N LEU A 146 -5.91 -12.02 3.27
CA LEU A 146 -5.96 -10.56 3.42
C LEU A 146 -4.86 -9.86 2.63
N LEU A 147 -3.62 -10.37 2.72
CA LEU A 147 -2.49 -9.76 2.01
C LEU A 147 -2.70 -9.76 0.51
N LEU A 148 -3.16 -10.87 -0.03
CA LEU A 148 -3.45 -11.00 -1.45
C LEU A 148 -4.60 -10.07 -1.89
N LEU A 149 -5.64 -9.98 -1.08
CA LEU A 149 -6.75 -9.05 -1.28
C LEU A 149 -6.25 -7.60 -1.27
N ALA A 150 -5.43 -7.21 -0.28
CA ALA A 150 -4.89 -5.86 -0.15
C ALA A 150 -3.98 -5.49 -1.34
N ILE A 151 -3.03 -6.36 -1.69
CA ILE A 151 -2.15 -6.17 -2.86
C ILE A 151 -2.97 -6.01 -4.14
N SER A 152 -4.03 -6.80 -4.32
CA SER A 152 -4.88 -6.71 -5.51
C SER A 152 -5.65 -5.38 -5.56
N ALA A 153 -6.19 -4.92 -4.43
CA ALA A 153 -6.89 -3.64 -4.35
C ALA A 153 -5.95 -2.45 -4.62
N ASP A 154 -4.76 -2.46 -4.04
CA ASP A 154 -3.77 -1.40 -4.24
C ASP A 154 -3.21 -1.40 -5.66
N ALA A 155 -3.01 -2.57 -6.28
CA ALA A 155 -2.64 -2.67 -7.70
C ALA A 155 -3.72 -2.05 -8.61
N ILE A 156 -5.01 -2.25 -8.30
CA ILE A 156 -6.12 -1.61 -9.02
C ILE A 156 -6.06 -0.09 -8.82
N GLY A 157 -5.90 0.38 -7.59
CA GLY A 157 -5.76 1.82 -7.28
C GLY A 157 -4.59 2.46 -8.00
N LEU A 158 -3.41 1.82 -8.00
CA LEU A 158 -2.22 2.28 -8.72
C LEU A 158 -2.46 2.36 -10.24
N ALA A 159 -3.13 1.35 -10.82
CA ALA A 159 -3.50 1.36 -12.23
C ALA A 159 -4.48 2.50 -12.55
N CYS A 160 -5.45 2.76 -11.66
CA CYS A 160 -6.37 3.89 -11.81
C CYS A 160 -5.65 5.23 -11.76
N VAL A 161 -4.73 5.45 -10.81
CA VAL A 161 -3.90 6.68 -10.77
C VAL A 161 -3.13 6.84 -12.06
N ALA A 162 -2.46 5.78 -12.52
CA ALA A 162 -1.63 5.83 -13.72
C ALA A 162 -2.41 6.16 -15.00
N LEU A 163 -3.66 5.66 -15.11
CA LEU A 163 -4.46 5.77 -16.34
C LEU A 163 -5.39 6.97 -16.37
N ILE A 164 -5.88 7.44 -15.21
CA ILE A 164 -6.99 8.39 -15.13
C ILE A 164 -6.51 9.77 -14.64
N HIS A 165 -5.42 9.82 -13.88
CA HIS A 165 -4.89 11.06 -13.31
C HIS A 165 -3.48 11.36 -13.84
N PRO A 166 -3.33 11.82 -15.10
CA PRO A 166 -2.02 12.21 -15.65
C PRO A 166 -1.46 13.41 -14.88
N VAL A 167 -0.15 13.41 -14.65
CA VAL A 167 0.58 14.45 -13.90
C VAL A 167 1.30 15.37 -14.89
N GLY A 168 1.02 16.68 -14.84
CA GLY A 168 1.74 17.71 -15.63
C GLY A 168 1.50 17.68 -17.13
N ASP A 169 2.36 18.36 -17.90
CA ASP A 169 2.34 18.37 -19.36
C ASP A 169 2.85 17.03 -19.90
N ALA A 170 1.93 16.18 -20.29
CA ALA A 170 2.24 14.83 -20.73
C ALA A 170 2.80 14.81 -22.17
N HIS A 171 3.95 14.15 -22.36
CA HIS A 171 4.50 13.78 -23.64
C HIS A 171 4.45 12.25 -23.83
N PRO A 172 3.27 11.64 -24.07
CA PRO A 172 3.08 10.19 -24.00
C PRO A 172 3.98 9.42 -24.98
N VAL A 173 4.28 9.98 -26.16
CA VAL A 173 5.14 9.33 -27.14
C VAL A 173 6.58 9.22 -26.62
N ILE A 174 7.11 10.27 -26.00
CA ILE A 174 8.45 10.26 -25.38
C ILE A 174 8.47 9.30 -24.20
N GLY A 175 7.44 9.36 -23.33
CA GLY A 175 7.28 8.46 -22.21
C GLY A 175 7.27 6.99 -22.63
N LEU A 176 6.47 6.64 -23.65
CA LEU A 176 6.42 5.27 -24.18
C LEU A 176 7.77 4.83 -24.77
N GLY A 177 8.47 5.71 -25.50
CA GLY A 177 9.79 5.41 -26.04
C GLY A 177 10.81 5.12 -24.95
N LEU A 178 10.88 5.97 -23.91
CA LEU A 178 11.78 5.75 -22.76
C LEU A 178 11.39 4.50 -21.96
N MET A 179 10.10 4.20 -21.80
CA MET A 179 9.63 2.99 -21.13
C MET A 179 10.03 1.74 -21.91
N ALA A 180 9.95 1.76 -23.24
CA ALA A 180 10.44 0.67 -24.07
C ALA A 180 11.94 0.44 -23.89
N VAL A 181 12.75 1.51 -23.80
CA VAL A 181 14.19 1.43 -23.47
C VAL A 181 14.40 0.86 -22.06
N ALA A 182 13.63 1.30 -21.06
CA ALA A 182 13.71 0.82 -19.70
C ALA A 182 13.41 -0.69 -19.61
N ILE A 183 12.32 -1.13 -20.21
CA ILE A 183 11.93 -2.54 -20.23
C ILE A 183 12.93 -3.38 -21.06
N GLY A 184 13.35 -2.88 -22.22
CA GLY A 184 14.32 -3.55 -23.08
C GLY A 184 15.66 -3.73 -22.40
N SER A 185 16.17 -2.71 -21.68
CA SER A 185 17.41 -2.79 -20.92
C SER A 185 17.28 -3.73 -19.71
N ALA A 186 16.16 -3.69 -18.97
CA ALA A 186 15.89 -4.63 -17.87
C ALA A 186 15.85 -6.09 -18.36
N ALA A 187 15.17 -6.35 -19.47
CA ALA A 187 15.14 -7.66 -20.12
C ALA A 187 16.53 -8.11 -20.60
N GLY A 188 17.34 -7.18 -21.14
CA GLY A 188 18.72 -7.42 -21.53
C GLY A 188 19.61 -7.83 -20.37
N LEU A 189 19.55 -7.08 -19.25
CA LEU A 189 20.27 -7.40 -18.01
C LEU A 189 19.89 -8.79 -17.47
N ARG A 190 18.57 -9.10 -17.48
CA ARG A 190 18.08 -10.41 -17.05
C ARG A 190 18.59 -11.55 -17.93
N ARG A 191 18.54 -11.38 -19.27
CA ARG A 191 19.07 -12.37 -20.22
C ARG A 191 20.58 -12.55 -20.10
N GLY A 192 21.30 -11.46 -19.78
CA GLY A 192 22.73 -11.49 -19.49
C GLY A 192 23.09 -12.14 -18.14
N GLY A 193 22.09 -12.59 -17.36
CA GLY A 193 22.31 -13.26 -16.06
C GLY A 193 22.88 -12.36 -14.98
N LEU A 194 22.77 -11.03 -15.12
CA LEU A 194 23.30 -10.06 -14.16
C LEU A 194 22.44 -10.03 -12.89
N LYS A 195 23.05 -10.39 -11.76
CA LYS A 195 22.35 -10.53 -10.46
C LYS A 195 22.43 -9.29 -9.57
N ASN A 196 23.19 -8.26 -9.97
CA ASN A 196 23.33 -7.04 -9.18
C ASN A 196 22.09 -6.14 -9.38
N PHE A 197 21.26 -5.99 -8.36
CA PHE A 197 20.06 -5.16 -8.43
C PHE A 197 20.35 -3.66 -8.69
N TRP A 198 21.52 -3.13 -8.29
CA TRP A 198 21.91 -1.76 -8.54
C TRP A 198 21.93 -1.41 -10.05
N LEU A 199 22.30 -2.36 -10.89
CA LEU A 199 22.30 -2.16 -12.34
C LEU A 199 20.88 -1.93 -12.87
N TYR A 200 19.88 -2.64 -12.30
CA TYR A 200 18.48 -2.45 -12.64
C TYR A 200 17.92 -1.12 -12.12
N LEU A 201 18.36 -0.67 -10.93
CA LEU A 201 17.92 0.60 -10.38
C LEU A 201 18.49 1.78 -11.16
N ILE A 202 19.83 1.82 -11.36
CA ILE A 202 20.52 2.96 -11.98
C ILE A 202 20.24 3.04 -13.49
N GLY A 203 20.20 1.91 -14.20
CA GLY A 203 19.92 1.87 -15.63
C GLY A 203 18.40 1.92 -15.91
N PRO A 204 17.75 0.76 -16.03
CA PRO A 204 16.32 0.66 -16.33
C PRO A 204 15.42 1.50 -15.42
N GLY A 205 15.72 1.52 -14.10
CA GLY A 205 14.93 2.27 -13.11
C GLY A 205 14.92 3.77 -13.39
N THR A 206 16.07 4.36 -13.70
CA THR A 206 16.17 5.79 -14.05
C THR A 206 15.43 6.09 -15.35
N PHE A 207 15.59 5.26 -16.38
CA PHE A 207 14.84 5.44 -17.63
C PHE A 207 13.34 5.34 -17.40
N SER A 208 12.88 4.40 -16.60
CA SER A 208 11.48 4.24 -16.22
C SER A 208 10.95 5.46 -15.45
N TRP A 209 11.75 6.02 -14.52
CA TRP A 209 11.36 7.22 -13.78
C TRP A 209 11.13 8.41 -14.73
N PHE A 210 12.08 8.68 -15.62
CA PHE A 210 11.91 9.74 -16.64
C PHE A 210 10.78 9.42 -17.62
N ALA A 211 10.60 8.16 -18.00
CA ALA A 211 9.52 7.72 -18.87
C ALA A 211 8.15 8.06 -18.28
N LEU A 212 7.93 7.77 -16.99
CA LEU A 212 6.69 8.08 -16.30
C LEU A 212 6.52 9.57 -16.10
N TYR A 213 7.56 10.26 -15.62
CA TYR A 213 7.52 11.70 -15.41
C TYR A 213 7.15 12.48 -16.69
N LEU A 214 7.82 12.19 -17.82
CA LEU A 214 7.53 12.81 -19.11
C LEU A 214 6.24 12.28 -19.75
N GLY A 215 5.83 11.05 -19.42
CA GLY A 215 4.59 10.45 -19.89
C GLY A 215 3.34 10.94 -19.17
N GLY A 216 3.47 11.77 -18.12
CA GLY A 216 2.36 12.27 -17.33
C GLY A 216 1.82 11.26 -16.33
N VAL A 217 2.60 10.23 -15.98
CA VAL A 217 2.27 9.22 -14.96
C VAL A 217 3.11 9.49 -13.72
N HIS A 218 2.54 9.22 -12.53
CA HIS A 218 3.24 9.51 -11.27
C HIS A 218 4.57 8.74 -11.18
N PRO A 219 5.73 9.44 -11.03
CA PRO A 219 7.05 8.83 -11.10
C PRO A 219 7.35 7.85 -9.95
N ALA A 220 6.56 7.90 -8.86
CA ALA A 220 6.63 6.91 -7.79
C ALA A 220 6.48 5.45 -8.27
N LEU A 221 5.82 5.23 -9.40
CA LEU A 221 5.63 3.91 -10.01
C LEU A 221 6.86 3.41 -10.82
N ALA A 222 7.97 4.13 -10.84
CA ALA A 222 9.10 3.88 -11.73
C ALA A 222 9.66 2.45 -11.67
N LEU A 223 9.75 1.85 -10.50
CA LEU A 223 10.28 0.50 -10.33
C LEU A 223 9.23 -0.61 -10.51
N VAL A 224 7.94 -0.27 -10.56
CA VAL A 224 6.85 -1.25 -10.75
C VAL A 224 7.05 -2.08 -12.04
N PRO A 225 7.31 -1.49 -13.22
CA PRO A 225 7.55 -2.27 -14.44
C PRO A 225 8.94 -2.94 -14.48
N ILE A 226 9.87 -2.56 -13.63
CA ILE A 226 11.28 -3.04 -13.65
C ILE A 226 11.50 -4.23 -12.70
N VAL A 227 10.92 -4.20 -11.51
CA VAL A 227 11.10 -5.26 -10.49
C VAL A 227 10.78 -6.67 -10.99
N PRO A 228 9.75 -6.93 -11.81
CA PRO A 228 9.48 -8.26 -12.36
C PRO A 228 10.63 -8.87 -13.21
N PHE A 229 11.54 -8.03 -13.69
CA PHE A 229 12.73 -8.48 -14.42
C PHE A 229 13.90 -8.87 -13.50
N PHE A 230 13.82 -8.63 -12.20
CA PHE A 230 14.87 -9.07 -11.28
C PHE A 230 14.97 -10.61 -11.30
N PRO A 231 16.19 -11.17 -11.43
CA PRO A 231 16.40 -12.59 -11.25
C PRO A 231 15.94 -13.04 -9.86
N HIS A 232 15.05 -14.01 -9.80
CA HIS A 232 14.45 -14.52 -8.56
C HIS A 232 14.56 -16.04 -8.46
N GLY A 233 14.63 -16.54 -7.22
CA GLY A 233 14.53 -17.97 -6.91
C GLY A 233 13.09 -18.48 -7.06
N ARG A 234 12.91 -19.81 -7.02
CA ARG A 234 11.60 -20.47 -7.22
C ARG A 234 10.74 -20.61 -5.96
N GLN A 235 11.03 -19.90 -4.88
CA GLN A 235 10.29 -20.07 -3.61
C GLN A 235 9.68 -18.74 -3.15
N ASP A 236 8.35 -18.72 -3.07
CA ASP A 236 7.61 -17.72 -2.31
C ASP A 236 7.68 -18.06 -0.83
N ARG A 237 8.09 -17.13 0.01
CA ARG A 237 8.16 -17.26 1.47
C ARG A 237 7.10 -16.46 2.20
N GLY A 238 6.31 -15.69 1.47
CA GLY A 238 5.26 -14.82 2.02
C GLY A 238 5.77 -13.48 2.52
N LEU A 239 4.86 -12.51 2.57
CA LEU A 239 5.10 -11.13 2.95
C LEU A 239 5.71 -11.04 4.36
N PHE A 240 6.71 -10.16 4.51
CA PHE A 240 7.35 -9.84 5.80
C PHE A 240 8.00 -11.03 6.54
N VAL A 241 8.27 -12.13 5.85
CA VAL A 241 9.08 -13.23 6.39
C VAL A 241 10.55 -12.92 6.14
N GLU A 242 11.39 -13.02 7.16
CA GLU A 242 12.83 -12.80 6.99
C GLU A 242 13.42 -13.75 5.93
N PRO A 243 14.17 -13.20 4.93
CA PRO A 243 14.81 -14.03 3.92
C PRO A 243 15.81 -14.98 4.59
N ALA A 244 15.91 -16.21 4.09
CA ALA A 244 16.91 -17.14 4.62
C ALA A 244 18.32 -16.54 4.45
N PRO A 245 19.21 -16.73 5.45
CA PRO A 245 20.57 -16.16 5.42
C PRO A 245 21.38 -16.52 4.16
N GLN A 246 21.01 -17.61 3.51
CA GLN A 246 21.72 -18.18 2.34
C GLN A 246 21.06 -17.84 0.99
N ALA A 247 19.94 -17.11 0.96
CA ALA A 247 19.33 -16.72 -0.31
C ALA A 247 20.13 -15.56 -0.94
N HIS A 248 20.65 -15.77 -2.12
CA HIS A 248 21.53 -14.85 -2.86
C HIS A 248 20.91 -14.42 -4.20
N ASP A 249 19.60 -14.55 -4.37
CA ASP A 249 18.91 -14.05 -5.55
C ASP A 249 18.72 -12.53 -5.48
N THR A 250 18.59 -11.91 -6.64
CA THR A 250 18.55 -10.45 -6.77
C THR A 250 17.40 -9.81 -6.01
N MET A 251 16.21 -10.44 -6.01
CA MET A 251 15.04 -9.93 -5.27
C MET A 251 15.24 -9.95 -3.77
N THR A 252 15.80 -11.02 -3.21
CA THR A 252 16.09 -11.15 -1.78
C THR A 252 17.18 -10.16 -1.34
N LEU A 253 18.22 -9.95 -2.18
CA LEU A 253 19.26 -8.97 -1.89
C LEU A 253 18.70 -7.54 -1.91
N PHE A 254 17.84 -7.22 -2.86
CA PHE A 254 17.15 -5.94 -2.95
C PHE A 254 16.31 -5.68 -1.69
N GLU A 255 15.46 -6.62 -1.28
CA GLU A 255 14.64 -6.52 -0.06
C GLU A 255 15.49 -6.31 1.18
N ARG A 256 16.53 -7.14 1.39
CA ARG A 256 17.42 -7.05 2.56
C ARG A 256 18.09 -5.69 2.65
N TRP A 257 18.50 -5.12 1.52
CA TRP A 257 19.19 -3.83 1.49
C TRP A 257 18.22 -2.66 1.71
N TRP A 258 17.04 -2.72 1.08
CA TRP A 258 16.07 -1.61 1.08
C TRP A 258 15.06 -1.66 2.22
N ARG A 259 14.89 -2.77 2.92
CA ARG A 259 13.93 -2.89 4.01
C ARG A 259 14.08 -1.79 5.07
N LEU A 260 15.29 -1.57 5.59
CA LEU A 260 15.54 -0.55 6.60
C LEU A 260 15.48 0.89 6.05
N PRO A 261 16.08 1.24 4.90
CA PRO A 261 15.88 2.56 4.27
C PRO A 261 14.40 2.88 4.00
N VAL A 262 13.61 1.92 3.56
CA VAL A 262 12.17 2.12 3.29
C VAL A 262 11.39 2.44 4.57
N GLU A 263 11.76 1.90 5.72
CA GLU A 263 11.18 2.32 7.00
C GLU A 263 11.44 3.81 7.28
N GLY A 264 12.64 4.30 6.99
CA GLY A 264 12.96 5.73 7.05
C GLY A 264 12.12 6.56 6.06
N VAL A 265 11.94 6.05 4.84
CA VAL A 265 11.07 6.68 3.83
C VAL A 265 9.62 6.73 4.31
N LEU A 266 9.10 5.66 4.89
CA LEU A 266 7.72 5.60 5.41
C LEU A 266 7.54 6.58 6.59
N PHE A 267 8.52 6.69 7.48
CA PHE A 267 8.50 7.71 8.52
C PHE A 267 8.43 9.13 7.92
N LEU A 268 9.31 9.44 6.96
CA LEU A 268 9.33 10.73 6.28
C LEU A 268 8.04 10.96 5.48
N PHE A 269 7.50 9.92 4.85
CA PHE A 269 6.23 10.00 4.14
C PHE A 269 5.07 10.37 5.07
N GLY A 270 4.97 9.73 6.23
CA GLY A 270 4.03 10.11 7.28
C GLY A 270 4.26 11.54 7.76
N LEU A 271 5.53 11.91 8.02
CA LEU A 271 5.90 13.23 8.50
C LEU A 271 5.56 14.34 7.50
N VAL A 272 5.75 14.12 6.19
CA VAL A 272 5.49 15.12 5.14
C VAL A 272 4.00 15.20 4.77
N ASN A 273 3.28 14.07 4.81
CA ASN A 273 1.93 14.02 4.26
C ASN A 273 0.80 14.05 5.28
N ALA A 274 1.05 13.68 6.54
CA ALA A 274 -0.01 13.53 7.54
C ALA A 274 -0.30 14.80 8.37
N GLY A 275 0.47 15.86 8.24
CA GLY A 275 0.24 17.11 8.99
C GLY A 275 -0.94 17.87 8.43
N VAL A 276 -2.07 17.77 9.11
CA VAL A 276 -3.30 18.46 8.78
C VAL A 276 -3.72 19.33 9.96
N PRO A 277 -4.31 20.51 9.71
CA PRO A 277 -4.88 21.34 10.78
C PRO A 277 -6.09 20.61 11.36
N LEU A 278 -6.21 20.59 12.68
CA LEU A 278 -7.37 20.03 13.38
C LEU A 278 -8.53 21.04 13.51
N GLN A 279 -8.34 22.26 12.99
CA GLN A 279 -9.34 23.31 12.95
C GLN A 279 -9.92 23.44 11.54
N GLY A 280 -11.21 23.83 11.43
CA GLY A 280 -11.86 24.03 10.13
C GLY A 280 -12.10 22.72 9.35
N LEU A 281 -12.36 21.62 10.08
CA LEU A 281 -12.65 20.33 9.46
C LEU A 281 -14.05 20.38 8.81
N GLU A 282 -14.11 20.13 7.51
CA GLU A 282 -15.33 20.11 6.71
C GLU A 282 -15.87 18.68 6.57
N VAL A 283 -17.11 18.56 6.13
CA VAL A 283 -17.82 17.26 6.09
C VAL A 283 -17.19 16.28 5.10
N GLY A 284 -16.53 16.76 4.04
CA GLY A 284 -15.87 15.95 3.03
C GLY A 284 -14.80 15.00 3.58
N LEU A 285 -14.23 15.31 4.75
CA LEU A 285 -13.25 14.42 5.41
C LEU A 285 -13.79 13.02 5.71
N TRP A 286 -15.12 12.86 5.85
CA TRP A 286 -15.75 11.57 6.17
C TRP A 286 -15.89 10.66 4.95
N ALA A 287 -15.66 11.14 3.74
CA ALA A 287 -15.83 10.37 2.51
C ALA A 287 -14.97 9.09 2.49
N ILE A 288 -13.66 9.21 2.79
CA ILE A 288 -12.73 8.06 2.83
C ILE A 288 -13.06 7.10 3.99
N PRO A 289 -13.27 7.55 5.24
CA PRO A 289 -13.68 6.67 6.33
C PRO A 289 -14.99 5.90 6.05
N ILE A 290 -16.01 6.56 5.53
CA ILE A 290 -17.30 5.91 5.19
C ILE A 290 -17.10 4.85 4.09
N ALA A 291 -16.35 5.16 3.05
CA ALA A 291 -15.99 4.23 2.00
C ALA A 291 -15.23 3.01 2.55
N ALA A 292 -14.27 3.25 3.44
CA ALA A 292 -13.49 2.21 4.10
C ALA A 292 -14.36 1.31 4.99
N LEU A 293 -15.34 1.89 5.72
CA LEU A 293 -16.30 1.13 6.53
C LEU A 293 -17.29 0.31 5.70
N ALA A 294 -17.60 0.71 4.47
CA ALA A 294 -18.45 -0.03 3.56
C ALA A 294 -17.73 -1.22 2.89
N ARG A 295 -16.40 -1.18 2.82
CA ARG A 295 -15.55 -2.19 2.15
C ARG A 295 -15.81 -3.63 2.58
N PRO A 296 -15.98 -3.97 3.87
CA PRO A 296 -16.30 -5.34 4.31
C PRO A 296 -17.52 -5.92 3.61
N ILE A 297 -18.53 -5.11 3.34
CA ILE A 297 -19.74 -5.52 2.64
C ILE A 297 -19.40 -5.94 1.21
N GLY A 298 -18.65 -5.11 0.49
CA GLY A 298 -18.21 -5.41 -0.88
C GLY A 298 -17.38 -6.69 -0.97
N ILE A 299 -16.45 -6.88 -0.04
CA ILE A 299 -15.60 -8.07 0.06
C ILE A 299 -16.46 -9.33 0.27
N VAL A 300 -17.40 -9.30 1.22
CA VAL A 300 -18.25 -10.46 1.52
C VAL A 300 -19.19 -10.77 0.37
N VAL A 301 -19.84 -9.76 -0.23
CA VAL A 301 -20.76 -9.93 -1.35
C VAL A 301 -20.06 -10.51 -2.58
N ALA A 302 -18.91 -9.92 -2.95
CA ALA A 302 -18.14 -10.42 -4.09
C ALA A 302 -17.57 -11.82 -3.87
N ALA A 303 -17.12 -12.13 -2.65
CA ALA A 303 -16.68 -13.47 -2.29
C ALA A 303 -17.86 -14.47 -2.37
N ALA A 304 -19.06 -14.09 -1.92
CA ALA A 304 -20.26 -14.92 -2.05
C ALA A 304 -20.60 -15.21 -3.52
N GLY A 305 -20.57 -14.19 -4.38
CA GLY A 305 -20.77 -14.36 -5.82
C GLY A 305 -19.71 -15.25 -6.46
N ALA A 306 -18.44 -15.07 -6.10
CA ALA A 306 -17.33 -15.88 -6.60
C ALA A 306 -17.43 -17.36 -6.14
N ILE A 307 -17.91 -17.61 -4.92
CA ILE A 307 -18.16 -18.96 -4.40
C ILE A 307 -19.36 -19.60 -5.14
N ALA A 308 -20.42 -18.85 -5.39
CA ALA A 308 -21.54 -19.32 -6.21
C ALA A 308 -21.11 -19.66 -7.64
N ALA A 309 -20.08 -18.99 -8.16
CA ALA A 309 -19.46 -19.30 -9.46
C ALA A 309 -18.44 -20.46 -9.41
N GLY A 310 -18.33 -21.18 -8.28
CA GLY A 310 -17.50 -22.39 -8.15
C GLY A 310 -16.10 -22.17 -7.57
N LEU A 311 -15.80 -20.98 -7.02
CA LEU A 311 -14.58 -20.79 -6.26
C LEU A 311 -14.78 -21.25 -4.80
N HIS A 312 -13.68 -21.51 -4.09
CA HIS A 312 -13.73 -22.04 -2.73
C HIS A 312 -12.90 -21.20 -1.79
N LEU A 313 -13.40 -20.98 -0.57
CA LEU A 313 -12.62 -20.38 0.51
C LEU A 313 -11.42 -21.28 0.87
N PRO A 314 -10.29 -20.68 1.28
CA PRO A 314 -9.19 -21.45 1.84
C PRO A 314 -9.65 -22.28 3.05
N ALA A 315 -9.03 -23.45 3.27
CA ALA A 315 -9.32 -24.27 4.42
C ALA A 315 -9.23 -23.44 5.73
N ARG A 316 -10.21 -23.62 6.61
CA ARG A 316 -10.35 -22.91 7.90
C ARG A 316 -10.75 -21.43 7.80
N VAL A 317 -10.98 -20.87 6.63
CA VAL A 317 -11.54 -19.51 6.47
C VAL A 317 -13.04 -19.65 6.24
N GLY A 318 -13.85 -19.19 7.18
CA GLY A 318 -15.31 -19.13 7.07
C GLY A 318 -15.80 -17.69 6.88
N TRP A 319 -17.11 -17.51 6.87
CA TRP A 319 -17.73 -16.20 6.69
C TRP A 319 -17.42 -15.20 7.80
N ARG A 320 -17.25 -15.69 9.05
CA ARG A 320 -16.87 -14.85 10.19
C ARG A 320 -15.45 -14.32 10.04
N GLU A 321 -14.51 -15.20 9.65
CA GLU A 321 -13.13 -14.83 9.36
C GLU A 321 -13.07 -13.85 8.18
N LEU A 322 -13.87 -14.08 7.13
CA LEU A 322 -13.93 -13.20 5.97
C LEU A 322 -14.44 -11.80 6.33
N LEU A 323 -15.46 -11.69 7.18
CA LEU A 323 -15.96 -10.40 7.64
C LEU A 323 -14.90 -9.65 8.47
N VAL A 324 -14.18 -10.35 9.36
CA VAL A 324 -13.07 -9.76 10.14
C VAL A 324 -11.92 -9.33 9.23
N VAL A 325 -11.59 -10.11 8.19
CA VAL A 325 -10.64 -9.74 7.14
C VAL A 325 -11.10 -8.45 6.45
N GLY A 326 -12.37 -8.34 6.08
CA GLY A 326 -12.94 -7.13 5.51
C GLY A 326 -12.81 -5.91 6.43
N CYS A 327 -13.12 -6.05 7.73
CA CYS A 327 -12.92 -5.00 8.71
C CYS A 327 -11.44 -4.60 8.85
N THR A 328 -10.52 -5.56 8.78
CA THR A 328 -9.08 -5.27 8.81
C THR A 328 -8.65 -4.52 7.55
N ALA A 329 -9.21 -4.87 6.39
CA ALA A 329 -8.97 -4.18 5.11
C ALA A 329 -9.55 -2.75 5.08
N SER A 330 -10.32 -2.31 6.08
CA SER A 330 -10.80 -0.92 6.19
C SER A 330 -9.72 0.08 6.61
N ILE A 331 -8.53 -0.38 7.00
CA ILE A 331 -7.38 0.50 7.22
C ILE A 331 -6.83 0.88 5.84
N GLY A 332 -6.67 2.18 5.57
CA GLY A 332 -6.21 2.66 4.26
C GLY A 332 -5.04 3.65 4.32
N LEU A 333 -4.43 3.86 5.48
CA LEU A 333 -3.56 4.99 5.83
C LEU A 333 -2.50 5.33 4.77
N VAL A 334 -1.57 4.42 4.45
CA VAL A 334 -0.42 4.71 3.55
C VAL A 334 -0.90 5.03 2.14
N PHE A 335 -1.63 4.09 1.55
CA PHE A 335 -2.07 4.22 0.17
C PHE A 335 -3.15 5.30 -0.01
N ALA A 336 -4.03 5.52 1.00
CA ALA A 336 -4.98 6.63 0.92
C ALA A 336 -4.30 7.99 0.97
N LEU A 337 -3.26 8.19 1.81
CA LEU A 337 -2.44 9.40 1.79
C LEU A 337 -1.71 9.54 0.46
N PHE A 338 -1.14 8.46 -0.07
CA PHE A 338 -0.45 8.47 -1.36
C PHE A 338 -1.42 8.83 -2.49
N PHE A 339 -2.55 8.15 -2.60
CA PHE A 339 -3.52 8.43 -3.65
C PHE A 339 -4.10 9.84 -3.54
N ALA A 340 -4.41 10.31 -2.32
CA ALA A 340 -4.88 11.68 -2.12
C ALA A 340 -3.86 12.70 -2.65
N THR A 341 -2.57 12.54 -2.32
CA THR A 341 -1.52 13.45 -2.81
C THR A 341 -1.25 13.33 -4.30
N ALA A 342 -1.48 12.16 -4.90
CA ALA A 342 -1.27 11.92 -6.32
C ALA A 342 -2.41 12.51 -7.20
N VAL A 343 -3.65 12.58 -6.66
CA VAL A 343 -4.82 12.97 -7.46
C VAL A 343 -5.35 14.38 -7.16
N MET A 344 -5.05 14.94 -5.98
CA MET A 344 -5.55 16.26 -5.57
C MET A 344 -4.44 17.30 -5.53
N PRO A 345 -4.70 18.50 -6.08
CA PRO A 345 -3.77 19.62 -5.96
C PRO A 345 -3.65 20.07 -4.50
N PRO A 346 -2.51 20.67 -4.11
CA PRO A 346 -2.35 21.26 -2.78
C PRO A 346 -3.46 22.28 -2.47
N GLY A 347 -4.13 22.11 -1.32
CA GLY A 347 -5.21 22.99 -0.92
C GLY A 347 -6.16 22.38 0.10
N PRO A 348 -7.28 23.05 0.43
CA PRO A 348 -8.23 22.60 1.45
C PRO A 348 -8.81 21.20 1.15
N LEU A 349 -9.10 20.89 -0.11
CA LEU A 349 -9.65 19.59 -0.52
C LEU A 349 -8.67 18.45 -0.22
N LEU A 350 -7.37 18.64 -0.53
CA LEU A 350 -6.33 17.67 -0.19
C LEU A 350 -6.24 17.48 1.33
N LEU A 351 -6.38 18.55 2.12
CA LEU A 351 -6.34 18.47 3.58
C LEU A 351 -7.52 17.65 4.14
N GLN A 352 -8.72 17.82 3.60
CA GLN A 352 -9.88 16.99 3.95
C GLN A 352 -9.61 15.50 3.65
N MET A 353 -9.10 15.19 2.47
CA MET A 353 -8.78 13.82 2.08
C MET A 353 -7.68 13.20 2.96
N LYS A 354 -6.62 13.95 3.26
CA LYS A 354 -5.56 13.52 4.17
C LYS A 354 -6.10 13.22 5.57
N THR A 355 -6.98 14.10 6.08
CA THR A 355 -7.64 13.88 7.37
C THR A 355 -8.50 12.62 7.35
N GLY A 356 -9.28 12.42 6.28
CA GLY A 356 -10.06 11.20 6.08
C GLY A 356 -9.19 9.94 6.03
N ALA A 357 -8.06 9.99 5.32
CA ALA A 357 -7.10 8.88 5.27
C ALA A 357 -6.55 8.52 6.67
N LEU A 358 -6.20 9.53 7.47
CA LEU A 358 -5.74 9.33 8.86
C LEU A 358 -6.81 8.67 9.73
N LEU A 359 -8.08 9.04 9.57
CA LEU A 359 -9.19 8.46 10.34
C LEU A 359 -9.41 6.97 10.02
N THR A 360 -8.96 6.47 8.86
CA THR A 360 -9.08 5.03 8.53
C THR A 360 -8.31 4.12 9.48
N ILE A 361 -7.36 4.63 10.26
CA ILE A 361 -6.65 3.86 11.29
C ILE A 361 -7.61 3.28 12.33
N ALA A 362 -8.78 3.92 12.55
CA ALA A 362 -9.84 3.41 13.41
C ALA A 362 -10.41 2.07 12.92
N GLY A 363 -10.22 1.71 11.63
CA GLY A 363 -10.54 0.39 11.08
C GLY A 363 -9.88 -0.75 11.83
N GLY A 364 -8.69 -0.53 12.40
CA GLY A 364 -8.04 -1.50 13.29
C GLY A 364 -8.86 -1.80 14.55
N GLY A 365 -9.43 -0.77 15.18
CA GLY A 365 -10.35 -0.93 16.30
C GLY A 365 -11.62 -1.69 15.91
N LEU A 366 -12.19 -1.38 14.74
CA LEU A 366 -13.33 -2.11 14.18
C LEU A 366 -13.02 -3.59 13.97
N ALA A 367 -11.84 -3.91 13.42
CA ALA A 367 -11.40 -5.29 13.22
C ALA A 367 -11.29 -6.07 14.54
N PHE A 368 -10.73 -5.46 15.59
CA PHE A 368 -10.69 -6.07 16.93
C PHE A 368 -12.08 -6.26 17.53
N ALA A 369 -12.96 -5.26 17.42
CA ALA A 369 -14.34 -5.35 17.89
C ALA A 369 -15.10 -6.47 17.17
N ALA A 370 -15.01 -6.54 15.83
CA ALA A 370 -15.60 -7.59 15.03
C ALA A 370 -15.06 -8.98 15.40
N ALA A 371 -13.73 -9.12 15.55
CA ALA A 371 -13.11 -10.38 15.93
C ALA A 371 -13.59 -10.88 17.32
N ARG A 372 -13.77 -9.95 18.27
CA ARG A 372 -14.27 -10.27 19.61
C ARG A 372 -15.75 -10.65 19.60
N LEU A 373 -16.58 -9.91 18.89
CA LEU A 373 -18.03 -10.17 18.76
C LEU A 373 -18.31 -11.51 18.06
N LEU A 374 -17.58 -11.79 16.98
CA LEU A 374 -17.73 -13.00 16.20
C LEU A 374 -16.96 -14.20 16.76
N ARG A 375 -16.20 -14.00 17.84
CA ARG A 375 -15.35 -15.01 18.47
C ARG A 375 -14.38 -15.67 17.49
N VAL A 376 -13.62 -14.87 16.77
CA VAL A 376 -12.69 -15.32 15.72
C VAL A 376 -11.24 -15.18 16.18
N GLY A 377 -10.37 -16.07 15.69
CA GLY A 377 -8.94 -16.06 15.95
C GLY A 377 -8.63 -16.24 17.43
N ARG A 378 -7.82 -15.37 18.04
CA ARG A 378 -7.48 -15.44 19.48
C ARG A 378 -8.67 -15.27 20.42
N PHE A 379 -9.81 -14.81 19.93
CA PHE A 379 -11.05 -14.62 20.68
C PHE A 379 -12.03 -15.78 20.52
N ALA A 380 -11.64 -16.86 19.86
CA ALA A 380 -12.47 -18.05 19.63
C ALA A 380 -12.70 -18.90 20.88
N ARG A 381 -12.15 -18.50 22.05
CA ARG A 381 -12.29 -19.20 23.35
C ARG A 381 -13.54 -18.78 24.09
#